data_d31aec46b6f694613a566794c6825981
#
_entry.id   d31aec46b6f694613a566794c6825981
#
_cell.length_a   1.000
_cell.length_b   1.000
_cell.length_c   1.000
_cell.angle_alpha   90.00
_cell.angle_beta   90.00
_cell.angle_gamma   90.00
#
_symmetry.space_group_name_H-M   'P 1'
#
loop_
_entity.id
_entity.type
_entity.pdbx_description
1 polymer ?
#
loop_
_entity_poly.entity_id
_entity_poly.type
_entity_poly.pdbx_seq_one_letter_code
_entity_poly.pdbx_strand_id
1 'polypeptide(L)'
;NKDSMDDIVDNIFYNSVRNIFSVMFCFLILGPSGSLAYVILDYFIYSNHVKIDQKSKKNIKLIVALIDYIPIRLCAFSFAVVADFEQCMKTWKKIKKGKDIYDSNISLINTIGKSSIILSNEDKENALLNKIIFTQSVISRSLLAWLSLIGLLIIGGFFI
;
A
#
# COMPACT_ATOMS: atom_id res chain seq x y z
N ASN A 1 22.88 6.56 -7.59
CA ASN A 1 22.66 5.70 -6.43
C ASN A 1 21.36 4.91 -6.61
N LYS A 2 21.51 3.63 -6.98
CA LYS A 2 20.37 2.72 -7.24
C LYS A 2 19.54 2.51 -5.98
N ASP A 3 20.19 2.40 -4.83
CA ASP A 3 19.53 2.17 -3.53
C ASP A 3 18.61 3.33 -3.15
N SER A 4 19.04 4.57 -3.35
CA SER A 4 18.19 5.75 -3.08
C SER A 4 16.94 5.82 -3.98
N MET A 5 17.04 5.32 -5.21
CA MET A 5 15.91 5.26 -6.15
C MET A 5 14.87 4.22 -5.72
N ASP A 6 15.35 3.06 -5.29
CA ASP A 6 14.47 1.98 -4.85
C ASP A 6 13.76 2.33 -3.52
N ASP A 7 14.43 3.08 -2.64
CA ASP A 7 13.83 3.61 -1.41
C ASP A 7 12.72 4.63 -1.70
N ILE A 8 12.88 5.49 -2.71
CA ILE A 8 11.84 6.44 -3.12
C ILE A 8 10.60 5.69 -3.62
N VAL A 9 10.79 4.71 -4.48
CA VAL A 9 9.68 3.89 -5.02
C VAL A 9 8.95 3.15 -3.90
N ASP A 10 9.69 2.54 -2.97
CA ASP A 10 9.13 1.86 -1.80
C ASP A 10 8.27 2.80 -0.94
N ASN A 11 8.78 4.00 -0.69
CA ASN A 11 8.05 5.00 0.07
C ASN A 11 6.78 5.47 -0.65
N ILE A 12 6.80 5.60 -1.98
CA ILE A 12 5.62 5.97 -2.76
C ILE A 12 4.55 4.87 -2.66
N PHE A 13 4.90 3.60 -2.88
CA PHE A 13 3.95 2.49 -2.76
C PHE A 13 3.38 2.38 -1.34
N TYR A 14 4.24 2.36 -0.34
CA TYR A 14 3.81 2.22 1.05
C TYR A 14 2.92 3.38 1.51
N ASN A 15 3.31 4.62 1.23
CA ASN A 15 2.52 5.79 1.60
C ASN A 15 1.19 5.87 0.85
N SER A 16 1.15 5.46 -0.42
CA SER A 16 -0.10 5.43 -1.19
C SER A 16 -1.09 4.41 -0.61
N VAL A 17 -0.61 3.22 -0.24
CA VAL A 17 -1.48 2.22 0.38
C VAL A 17 -1.99 2.73 1.72
N ARG A 18 -1.13 3.25 2.58
CA ARG A 18 -1.49 3.73 3.91
C ARG A 18 -2.43 4.92 3.88
N ASN A 19 -2.12 5.94 3.08
CA ASN A 19 -2.86 7.20 3.09
C ASN A 19 -4.15 7.19 2.24
N ILE A 20 -4.25 6.28 1.27
CA ILE A 20 -5.38 6.22 0.36
C ILE A 20 -6.17 4.92 0.57
N PHE A 21 -5.55 3.78 0.31
CA PHE A 21 -6.26 2.50 0.27
C PHE A 21 -6.72 2.03 1.65
N SER A 22 -5.88 2.12 2.68
CA SER A 22 -6.25 1.73 4.05
C SER A 22 -7.32 2.67 4.63
N VAL A 23 -7.19 3.98 4.40
CA VAL A 23 -8.21 4.97 4.82
C VAL A 23 -9.54 4.70 4.13
N MET A 24 -9.53 4.46 2.81
CA MET A 24 -10.72 4.14 2.03
C MET A 24 -11.36 2.82 2.48
N PHE A 25 -10.56 1.81 2.78
CA PHE A 25 -11.03 0.53 3.30
C PHE A 25 -11.71 0.67 4.67
N CYS A 26 -11.09 1.44 5.59
CA CYS A 26 -11.69 1.76 6.89
C CYS A 26 -13.00 2.54 6.74
N PHE A 27 -13.06 3.45 5.77
CA PHE A 27 -14.29 4.18 5.46
C PHE A 27 -15.42 3.25 5.00
N LEU A 28 -15.10 2.28 4.15
CA LEU A 28 -16.10 1.34 3.62
C LEU A 28 -16.68 0.42 4.69
N ILE A 29 -15.86 -0.01 5.68
CA ILE A 29 -16.31 -0.97 6.71
C ILE A 29 -16.94 -0.26 7.89
N LEU A 30 -16.33 0.83 8.37
CA LEU A 30 -16.68 1.51 9.61
C LEU A 30 -17.26 2.92 9.40
N GLY A 31 -17.39 3.33 8.13
CA GLY A 31 -17.83 4.68 7.79
C GLY A 31 -16.80 5.78 8.10
N PRO A 32 -17.24 7.06 8.17
CA PRO A 32 -16.35 8.18 8.41
C PRO A 32 -15.58 8.09 9.74
N SER A 33 -16.19 7.49 10.77
CA SER A 33 -15.56 7.29 12.08
C SER A 33 -14.37 6.35 12.02
N GLY A 34 -14.45 5.30 11.21
CA GLY A 34 -13.37 4.33 11.02
C GLY A 34 -12.17 4.95 10.31
N SER A 35 -12.39 5.72 9.25
CA SER A 35 -11.32 6.43 8.56
C SER A 35 -10.63 7.45 9.46
N LEU A 36 -11.40 8.21 10.25
CA LEU A 36 -10.86 9.16 11.21
C LEU A 36 -10.01 8.48 12.29
N ALA A 37 -10.52 7.39 12.86
CA ALA A 37 -9.78 6.61 13.87
C ALA A 37 -8.46 6.06 13.30
N TYR A 38 -8.47 5.54 12.08
CA TYR A 38 -7.27 5.07 11.41
C TYR A 38 -6.23 6.18 11.23
N VAL A 39 -6.63 7.34 10.71
CA VAL A 39 -5.74 8.49 10.50
C VAL A 39 -5.13 8.97 11.82
N ILE A 40 -5.91 9.00 12.91
CA ILE A 40 -5.41 9.37 14.25
C ILE A 40 -4.37 8.36 14.74
N LEU A 41 -4.63 7.06 14.63
CA LEU A 41 -3.69 6.01 15.02
C LEU A 41 -2.39 6.09 14.22
N ASP A 42 -2.51 6.31 12.92
CA ASP A 42 -1.37 6.47 12.02
C ASP A 42 -0.54 7.71 12.37
N TYR A 43 -1.20 8.83 12.66
CA TYR A 43 -0.53 10.05 13.12
C TYR A 43 0.28 9.80 14.39
N PHE A 44 -0.23 9.06 15.35
CA PHE A 44 0.51 8.73 16.58
C PHE A 44 1.77 7.90 16.34
N ILE A 45 1.81 7.08 15.31
CA ILE A 45 3.01 6.30 14.97
C ILE A 45 4.14 7.20 14.47
N TYR A 46 3.82 8.18 13.63
CA TYR A 46 4.80 8.98 12.89
C TYR A 46 5.06 10.36 13.48
N SER A 47 4.17 10.86 14.35
CA SER A 47 4.35 12.15 14.99
C SER A 47 5.48 12.11 16.03
N ASN A 48 6.45 12.99 15.87
CA ASN A 48 7.49 13.24 16.86
C ASN A 48 7.06 14.25 17.93
N HIS A 49 5.91 14.90 17.74
CA HIS A 49 5.40 15.93 18.64
C HIS A 49 4.67 15.35 19.86
N VAL A 50 4.19 14.12 19.77
CA VAL A 50 3.48 13.44 20.86
C VAL A 50 4.46 12.50 21.57
N LYS A 51 4.79 12.81 22.82
CA LYS A 51 5.60 11.93 23.68
C LYS A 51 4.78 10.72 24.11
N ILE A 52 4.82 9.67 23.30
CA ILE A 52 4.18 8.37 23.60
C ILE A 52 5.26 7.43 24.11
N ASP A 53 4.94 6.69 25.18
CA ASP A 53 5.78 5.62 25.68
C ASP A 53 6.05 4.56 24.60
N GLN A 54 7.26 4.01 24.58
CA GLN A 54 7.68 3.03 23.56
C GLN A 54 6.78 1.79 23.50
N LYS A 55 6.26 1.36 24.66
CA LYS A 55 5.33 0.23 24.76
C LYS A 55 4.01 0.55 24.07
N SER A 56 3.46 1.73 24.33
CA SER A 56 2.23 2.21 23.69
C SER A 56 2.40 2.38 22.18
N LYS A 57 3.53 2.93 21.73
CA LYS A 57 3.85 3.05 20.30
C LYS A 57 3.93 1.68 19.60
N LYS A 58 4.49 0.67 20.26
CA LYS A 58 4.54 -0.71 19.74
C LYS A 58 3.13 -1.30 19.62
N ASN A 59 2.27 -1.10 20.60
CA ASN A 59 0.89 -1.57 20.55
C ASN A 59 0.08 -0.89 19.44
N ILE A 60 0.22 0.42 19.26
CA ILE A 60 -0.44 1.16 18.18
C ILE A 60 0.03 0.63 16.81
N LYS A 61 1.34 0.42 16.64
CA LYS A 61 1.88 -0.20 15.41
C LYS A 61 1.28 -1.56 15.13
N LEU A 62 1.08 -2.39 16.14
CA LEU A 62 0.46 -3.70 15.99
C LEU A 62 -1.01 -3.57 15.55
N ILE A 63 -1.77 -2.67 16.17
CA ILE A 63 -3.17 -2.41 15.82
C ILE A 63 -3.28 -1.95 14.35
N VAL A 64 -2.48 -0.96 13.96
CA VAL A 64 -2.46 -0.47 12.58
C VAL A 64 -2.05 -1.57 11.61
N ALA A 65 -1.02 -2.37 11.95
CA ALA A 65 -0.59 -3.48 11.12
C ALA A 65 -1.66 -4.57 10.93
N LEU A 66 -2.52 -4.79 11.94
CA LEU A 66 -3.66 -5.70 11.85
C LEU A 66 -4.77 -5.12 10.97
N ILE A 67 -5.07 -3.83 11.11
CA ILE A 67 -6.05 -3.13 10.25
C ILE A 67 -5.58 -3.16 8.79
N ASP A 68 -4.31 -2.88 8.54
CA ASP A 68 -3.69 -2.86 7.22
C ASP A 68 -3.51 -4.24 6.59
N TYR A 69 -3.66 -5.31 7.36
CA TYR A 69 -3.40 -6.67 6.88
C TYR A 69 -4.23 -7.05 5.64
N ILE A 70 -5.51 -6.70 5.64
CA ILE A 70 -6.43 -6.97 4.52
C ILE A 70 -6.21 -5.97 3.37
N PRO A 71 -6.26 -4.63 3.60
CA PRO A 71 -6.08 -3.67 2.52
C PRO A 71 -4.75 -3.83 1.77
N ILE A 72 -3.65 -4.10 2.46
CA ILE A 72 -2.34 -4.31 1.83
C ILE A 72 -2.36 -5.50 0.87
N ARG A 73 -3.00 -6.61 1.24
CA ARG A 73 -3.11 -7.79 0.37
C ARG A 73 -3.99 -7.54 -0.84
N LEU A 74 -5.10 -6.84 -0.64
CA LEU A 74 -5.99 -6.45 -1.73
C LEU A 74 -5.27 -5.47 -2.70
N CYS A 75 -4.50 -4.51 -2.17
CA CYS A 75 -3.69 -3.60 -2.99
C CYS A 75 -2.60 -4.34 -3.76
N ALA A 76 -1.85 -5.23 -3.10
CA ALA A 76 -0.82 -6.03 -3.76
C ALA A 76 -1.42 -6.88 -4.90
N PHE A 77 -2.59 -7.46 -4.68
CA PHE A 77 -3.33 -8.17 -5.72
C PHE A 77 -3.77 -7.23 -6.86
N SER A 78 -4.28 -6.04 -6.53
CA SER A 78 -4.68 -5.05 -7.52
C SER A 78 -3.49 -4.58 -8.37
N PHE A 79 -2.32 -4.38 -7.75
CA PHE A 79 -1.09 -4.04 -8.48
C PHE A 79 -0.70 -5.16 -9.44
N ALA A 80 -0.82 -6.43 -9.01
CA ALA A 80 -0.55 -7.56 -9.87
C ALA A 80 -1.51 -7.64 -11.07
N VAL A 81 -2.82 -7.40 -10.86
CA VAL A 81 -3.84 -7.44 -11.93
C VAL A 81 -3.64 -6.31 -12.94
N VAL A 82 -3.24 -5.13 -12.48
CA VAL A 82 -3.08 -3.93 -13.34
C VAL A 82 -1.75 -3.95 -14.12
N ALA A 83 -0.76 -4.72 -13.65
CA ALA A 83 0.57 -4.83 -14.25
C ALA A 83 0.79 -6.23 -14.88
N ASP A 84 1.91 -6.87 -14.56
CA ASP A 84 2.20 -8.26 -14.96
C ASP A 84 1.80 -9.23 -13.85
N PHE A 85 0.61 -9.81 -13.99
CA PHE A 85 0.05 -10.73 -12.99
C PHE A 85 0.94 -11.94 -12.73
N GLU A 86 1.50 -12.53 -13.79
CA GLU A 86 2.31 -13.76 -13.67
C GLU A 86 3.61 -13.48 -12.90
N GLN A 87 4.31 -12.42 -13.26
CA GLN A 87 5.54 -12.01 -12.60
C GLN A 87 5.29 -11.63 -11.13
N CYS A 88 4.25 -10.85 -10.86
CA CYS A 88 3.88 -10.46 -9.50
C CYS A 88 3.51 -11.67 -8.64
N MET A 89 2.77 -12.64 -9.18
CA MET A 89 2.39 -13.85 -8.44
C MET A 89 3.57 -14.80 -8.19
N LYS A 90 4.51 -14.90 -9.13
CA LYS A 90 5.78 -15.63 -8.91
C LYS A 90 6.58 -14.99 -7.78
N THR A 91 6.63 -13.66 -7.77
CA THR A 91 7.32 -12.88 -6.73
C THR A 91 6.63 -13.03 -5.38
N TRP A 92 5.28 -12.95 -5.35
CA TRP A 92 4.48 -13.14 -4.12
C TRP A 92 4.80 -14.46 -3.41
N LYS A 93 4.86 -15.56 -4.16
CA LYS A 93 5.18 -16.89 -3.61
C LYS A 93 6.58 -16.99 -2.99
N LYS A 94 7.50 -16.12 -3.40
CA LYS A 94 8.89 -16.08 -2.91
C LYS A 94 9.09 -15.17 -1.70
N ILE A 95 8.09 -14.35 -1.35
CA ILE A 95 8.21 -13.40 -0.24
C ILE A 95 8.33 -14.16 1.07
N LYS A 96 9.42 -13.92 1.78
CA LYS A 96 9.63 -14.44 3.13
C LYS A 96 8.77 -13.64 4.11
N LYS A 97 8.13 -14.34 5.06
CA LYS A 97 7.41 -13.66 6.15
C LYS A 97 8.40 -12.81 6.94
N GLY A 98 8.06 -11.56 7.19
CA GLY A 98 8.82 -10.68 8.09
C GLY A 98 8.78 -11.18 9.54
N LYS A 99 9.62 -10.59 10.40
CA LYS A 99 9.65 -10.91 11.83
C LYS A 99 8.33 -10.63 12.52
N ASP A 100 7.69 -9.51 12.14
CA ASP A 100 6.42 -9.03 12.66
C ASP A 100 5.41 -8.84 11.51
N ILE A 101 4.11 -8.72 11.84
CA ILE A 101 3.04 -8.44 10.88
C ILE A 101 3.30 -7.12 10.15
N TYR A 102 3.79 -6.11 10.85
CA TYR A 102 4.13 -4.81 10.28
C TYR A 102 5.20 -4.91 9.20
N ASP A 103 6.33 -5.57 9.50
CA ASP A 103 7.43 -5.77 8.54
C ASP A 103 6.99 -6.63 7.35
N SER A 104 6.13 -7.63 7.62
CA SER A 104 5.56 -8.50 6.59
C SER A 104 4.68 -7.72 5.61
N ASN A 105 3.89 -6.78 6.11
CA ASN A 105 3.01 -5.92 5.32
C ASN A 105 3.83 -4.98 4.41
N ILE A 106 4.86 -4.33 4.96
CA ILE A 106 5.76 -3.45 4.19
C ILE A 106 6.51 -4.23 3.12
N SER A 107 7.09 -5.38 3.49
CA SER A 107 7.83 -6.23 2.55
C SER A 107 6.95 -6.69 1.40
N LEU A 108 5.68 -7.06 1.67
CA LEU A 108 4.75 -7.50 0.66
C LEU A 108 4.48 -6.38 -0.35
N ILE A 109 4.07 -5.20 0.12
CA ILE A 109 3.65 -4.11 -0.78
C ILE A 109 4.81 -3.59 -1.61
N ASN A 110 5.99 -3.43 -1.00
CA ASN A 110 7.18 -2.95 -1.70
C ASN A 110 7.67 -3.97 -2.73
N THR A 111 7.71 -5.24 -2.39
CA THR A 111 8.18 -6.28 -3.30
C THR A 111 7.23 -6.46 -4.49
N ILE A 112 5.91 -6.49 -4.25
CA ILE A 112 4.93 -6.59 -5.33
C ILE A 112 4.87 -5.28 -6.13
N GLY A 113 4.90 -4.13 -5.46
CA GLY A 113 4.96 -2.83 -6.12
C GLY A 113 6.14 -2.73 -7.08
N LYS A 114 7.35 -3.08 -6.65
CA LYS A 114 8.53 -3.12 -7.54
C LYS A 114 8.38 -4.10 -8.69
N SER A 115 7.82 -5.28 -8.44
CA SER A 115 7.63 -6.29 -9.51
C SER A 115 6.54 -5.89 -10.51
N SER A 116 5.66 -4.95 -10.15
CA SER A 116 4.63 -4.41 -11.04
C SER A 116 5.17 -3.35 -12.02
N ILE A 117 6.40 -2.84 -11.79
CA ILE A 117 7.03 -1.85 -12.64
C ILE A 117 7.84 -2.59 -13.72
N ILE A 118 7.31 -2.64 -14.93
CA ILE A 118 8.04 -3.15 -16.09
C ILE A 118 8.91 -1.99 -16.62
N LEU A 119 10.21 -2.09 -16.40
CA LEU A 119 11.17 -1.16 -17.00
C LEU A 119 11.55 -1.67 -18.38
N SER A 120 11.16 -0.97 -19.43
CA SER A 120 11.86 -1.07 -20.71
C SER A 120 13.27 -0.49 -20.53
N ASN A 121 14.29 -1.24 -20.96
CA ASN A 121 15.71 -0.93 -20.74
C ASN A 121 16.24 0.31 -21.53
N GLU A 122 15.38 1.22 -21.98
CA GLU A 122 15.76 2.11 -23.08
C GLU A 122 16.36 3.46 -22.67
N ASP A 123 16.27 3.93 -21.42
CA ASP A 123 16.87 5.22 -21.10
C ASP A 123 17.49 5.29 -19.70
N LYS A 124 18.81 5.16 -19.63
CA LYS A 124 19.56 5.29 -18.36
C LYS A 124 19.53 6.71 -17.80
N GLU A 125 19.34 7.72 -18.65
CA GLU A 125 19.43 9.13 -18.25
C GLU A 125 18.17 9.59 -17.49
N ASN A 126 16.99 9.01 -17.78
CA ASN A 126 15.73 9.33 -17.10
C ASN A 126 15.15 8.15 -16.28
N ALA A 127 16.00 7.21 -15.88
CA ALA A 127 15.56 5.97 -15.21
C ALA A 127 14.74 6.22 -13.92
N LEU A 128 15.10 7.24 -13.14
CA LEU A 128 14.36 7.61 -11.92
C LEU A 128 12.97 8.18 -12.26
N LEU A 129 12.92 9.12 -13.18
CA LEU A 129 11.68 9.78 -13.60
C LEU A 129 10.69 8.74 -14.16
N ASN A 130 11.18 7.87 -15.03
CA ASN A 130 10.38 6.79 -15.62
C ASN A 130 9.86 5.83 -14.55
N LYS A 131 10.68 5.43 -13.56
CA LYS A 131 10.22 4.62 -12.43
C LYS A 131 9.11 5.29 -11.64
N ILE A 132 9.23 6.57 -11.33
CA ILE A 132 8.20 7.33 -10.60
C ILE A 132 6.91 7.41 -11.40
N ILE A 133 6.97 7.71 -12.70
CA ILE A 133 5.81 7.78 -13.58
C ILE A 133 5.09 6.42 -13.66
N PHE A 134 5.84 5.33 -13.83
CA PHE A 134 5.27 3.98 -13.84
C PHE A 134 4.63 3.62 -12.51
N THR A 135 5.30 3.94 -11.38
CA THR A 135 4.76 3.73 -10.03
C THR A 135 3.43 4.45 -9.86
N GLN A 136 3.38 5.72 -10.24
CA GLN A 136 2.15 6.53 -10.18
C GLN A 136 1.06 5.97 -11.09
N SER A 137 1.41 5.49 -12.27
CA SER A 137 0.47 4.85 -13.20
C SER A 137 -0.16 3.58 -12.60
N VAL A 138 0.64 2.70 -11.99
CA VAL A 138 0.16 1.47 -11.33
C VAL A 138 -0.79 1.81 -10.19
N ILE A 139 -0.42 2.78 -9.33
CA ILE A 139 -1.25 3.21 -8.21
C ILE A 139 -2.57 3.81 -8.70
N SER A 140 -2.54 4.68 -9.70
CA SER A 140 -3.74 5.34 -10.24
C SER A 140 -4.70 4.33 -10.89
N ARG A 141 -4.18 3.38 -11.68
CA ARG A 141 -4.99 2.32 -12.27
C ARG A 141 -5.62 1.42 -11.21
N SER A 142 -4.87 1.06 -10.17
CA SER A 142 -5.38 0.26 -9.07
C SER A 142 -6.46 1.01 -8.29
N LEU A 143 -6.29 2.32 -8.09
CA LEU A 143 -7.31 3.17 -7.46
C LEU A 143 -8.60 3.23 -8.28
N LEU A 144 -8.48 3.39 -9.61
CA LEU A 144 -9.64 3.37 -10.51
C LEU A 144 -10.37 2.01 -10.46
N ALA A 145 -9.64 0.90 -10.41
CA ALA A 145 -10.22 -0.43 -10.26
C ALA A 145 -10.99 -0.57 -8.93
N TRP A 146 -10.45 -0.05 -7.83
CA TRP A 146 -11.14 -0.04 -6.55
C TRP A 146 -12.39 0.83 -6.55
N LEU A 147 -12.32 2.04 -7.11
CA LEU A 147 -13.48 2.93 -7.22
C LEU A 147 -14.58 2.32 -8.09
N SER A 148 -14.22 1.64 -9.18
CA SER A 148 -15.16 0.91 -10.03
C SER A 148 -15.84 -0.23 -9.28
N LEU A 149 -15.07 -1.02 -8.50
CA LEU A 149 -15.60 -2.09 -7.67
C LEU A 149 -16.56 -1.55 -6.61
N ILE A 150 -16.18 -0.48 -5.92
CA ILE A 150 -17.02 0.17 -4.90
C ILE A 150 -18.30 0.71 -5.53
N GLY A 151 -18.21 1.36 -6.70
CA GLY A 151 -19.37 1.83 -7.43
C GLY A 151 -20.35 0.70 -7.79
N LEU A 152 -19.83 -0.45 -8.23
CA LEU A 152 -20.66 -1.64 -8.51
C LEU A 152 -21.31 -2.20 -7.23
N LEU A 153 -20.61 -2.21 -6.11
CA LEU A 153 -21.17 -2.67 -4.83
C LEU A 153 -22.28 -1.75 -4.32
N ILE A 154 -22.15 -0.44 -4.50
CA ILE A 154 -23.17 0.55 -4.15
C ILE A 154 -24.40 0.36 -5.03
N ILE A 155 -24.23 0.24 -6.36
CA ILE A 155 -25.32 0.02 -7.31
C ILE A 155 -26.01 -1.34 -7.04
N GLY A 156 -25.24 -2.35 -6.65
CA GLY A 156 -25.76 -3.67 -6.29
C GLY A 156 -26.49 -3.75 -4.95
N GLY A 157 -26.60 -2.63 -4.21
CA GLY A 157 -27.34 -2.55 -2.94
C GLY A 157 -26.61 -3.18 -1.73
N PHE A 158 -25.29 -3.39 -1.81
CA PHE A 158 -24.53 -3.98 -0.70
C PHE A 158 -24.30 -3.02 0.48
N PHE A 159 -24.54 -1.72 0.29
CA PHE A 159 -24.35 -0.66 1.29
C PHE A 159 -25.65 0.10 1.62
N ILE A 160 -26.81 -0.44 1.28
CA ILE A 160 -28.12 0.14 1.59
C ILE A 160 -28.80 -0.69 2.67
#